data_f64c79551489a547087a143dc70cdbf2
#
_entry.id   f64c79551489a547087a143dc70cdbf2
#
_cell.length_a   1.000
_cell.length_b   1.000
_cell.length_c   1.000
_cell.angle_alpha   90.00
_cell.angle_beta   90.00
_cell.angle_gamma   90.00
#
_symmetry.space_group_name_H-M   'P 1'
#
loop_
_entity.id
_entity.type
_entity.pdbx_description
1 polymer ?
#
loop_
_entity_poly.entity_id
_entity_poly.type
_entity_poly.pdbx_seq_one_letter_code
_entity_poly.pdbx_strand_id
1 'polypeptide(L)'
;MCLMKRRSYGRDAGLTLRMLSTTALLGLLYVVFAVVLFSLFNVGLAPMLLIVIGLAVFQYYSSDKVALAASGAKIVSREEAPELHDMIERLCALADLPKPRVAIMDTPVPNAFATGRSPKHAAVCVTTGLWNRLEPKEVEGVLAHELSHIANRDVLIMTVASFFAMLAAMLTRFGLYAGMWGGGGRRDNNGPPVWLIVLAVSVVTYAISYILIRTISRYREYCADRGSALITGAPEYLMSALQKISSQMTLIPNQDLRQVEGMNAFFIVPAKVKGAAAELFMDHPPLEKRIAALAKIAREMGRPVA
;
A
#
# COMPACT_ATOMS: atom_id res chain seq x y z
N MET A 1 -9.06 -7.67 -6.04
CA MET A 1 -9.69 -8.98 -6.26
C MET A 1 -8.83 -10.01 -5.54
N CYS A 2 -9.28 -10.55 -4.40
CA CYS A 2 -8.55 -11.58 -3.65
C CYS A 2 -8.49 -12.88 -4.48
N LEU A 3 -7.42 -13.09 -5.23
CA LEU A 3 -7.26 -14.15 -6.23
C LEU A 3 -6.61 -15.42 -5.69
N MET A 4 -6.63 -15.66 -4.38
CA MET A 4 -6.15 -16.93 -3.86
C MET A 4 -7.10 -18.07 -4.23
N LYS A 5 -6.71 -18.89 -5.20
CA LYS A 5 -7.52 -19.94 -5.85
C LYS A 5 -7.54 -21.28 -5.11
N ARG A 6 -6.97 -21.41 -3.91
CA ARG A 6 -6.91 -22.71 -3.20
C ARG A 6 -7.40 -22.62 -1.75
N ARG A 7 -8.36 -23.54 -1.45
CA ARG A 7 -9.18 -23.73 -0.25
C ARG A 7 -10.12 -22.56 0.01
N SER A 8 -11.34 -22.70 -0.52
CA SER A 8 -12.43 -21.76 -0.32
C SER A 8 -13.01 -21.87 1.09
N TYR A 9 -12.30 -21.32 2.06
CA TYR A 9 -13.00 -20.77 3.21
C TYR A 9 -13.69 -19.50 2.71
N GLY A 10 -14.99 -19.55 2.49
CA GLY A 10 -15.90 -18.57 1.91
C GLY A 10 -15.29 -17.22 1.50
N ARG A 11 -15.57 -16.78 0.29
CA ARG A 11 -15.26 -15.43 -0.15
C ARG A 11 -15.96 -14.46 0.79
N ASP A 12 -15.23 -13.51 1.38
CA ASP A 12 -15.89 -12.37 2.02
C ASP A 12 -16.46 -11.47 0.91
N ALA A 13 -17.73 -11.79 0.53
CA ALA A 13 -18.43 -11.06 -0.52
C ALA A 13 -18.61 -9.59 -0.14
N GLY A 14 -18.79 -9.29 1.15
CA GLY A 14 -18.91 -7.91 1.64
C GLY A 14 -17.63 -7.12 1.46
N LEU A 15 -16.47 -7.69 1.77
CA LEU A 15 -15.17 -7.07 1.57
C LEU A 15 -14.88 -6.86 0.08
N THR A 16 -15.15 -7.88 -0.74
CA THR A 16 -14.98 -7.80 -2.21
C THR A 16 -15.84 -6.69 -2.81
N LEU A 17 -17.11 -6.59 -2.42
CA LEU A 17 -18.01 -5.55 -2.90
C LEU A 17 -17.53 -4.15 -2.51
N ARG A 18 -17.09 -3.96 -1.26
CA ARG A 18 -16.54 -2.68 -0.79
C ARG A 18 -15.28 -2.28 -1.55
N MET A 19 -14.38 -3.21 -1.81
CA MET A 19 -13.19 -2.96 -2.63
C MET A 19 -13.57 -2.55 -4.05
N LEU A 20 -14.47 -3.28 -4.70
CA LEU A 20 -14.92 -3.00 -6.06
C LEU A 20 -15.61 -1.63 -6.15
N SER A 21 -16.52 -1.33 -5.21
CA SER A 21 -17.22 -0.04 -5.20
C SER A 21 -16.26 1.13 -4.99
N THR A 22 -15.32 1.02 -4.06
CA THR A 22 -14.33 2.08 -3.79
C THR A 22 -13.40 2.28 -4.99
N THR A 23 -12.96 1.20 -5.64
CA THR A 23 -12.13 1.27 -6.85
C THR A 23 -12.90 1.88 -8.02
N ALA A 24 -14.18 1.54 -8.19
CA ALA A 24 -15.04 2.12 -9.22
C ALA A 24 -15.26 3.62 -9.00
N LEU A 25 -15.49 4.05 -7.75
CA LEU A 25 -15.60 5.47 -7.39
C LEU A 25 -14.31 6.23 -7.68
N LEU A 26 -13.16 5.66 -7.37
CA LEU A 26 -11.87 6.25 -7.68
C LEU A 26 -11.67 6.37 -9.20
N GLY A 27 -12.00 5.33 -9.96
CA GLY A 27 -11.94 5.34 -11.42
C GLY A 27 -12.84 6.42 -12.02
N LEU A 28 -14.08 6.53 -11.53
CA LEU A 28 -15.03 7.57 -11.96
C LEU A 28 -14.49 8.98 -11.69
N LEU A 29 -13.95 9.19 -10.46
CA LEU A 29 -13.31 10.47 -10.10
C LEU A 29 -12.21 10.85 -11.10
N TYR A 30 -11.37 9.90 -11.50
CA TYR A 30 -10.28 10.16 -12.43
C TYR A 30 -10.75 10.41 -13.86
N VAL A 31 -11.83 9.75 -14.30
CA VAL A 31 -12.45 10.04 -15.59
C VAL A 31 -13.00 11.47 -15.60
N VAL A 32 -13.73 11.87 -14.55
CA VAL A 32 -14.26 13.24 -14.42
C VAL A 32 -13.12 14.26 -14.42
N PHE A 33 -12.07 14.00 -13.63
CA PHE A 33 -10.88 14.85 -13.59
C PHE A 33 -10.21 15.03 -14.95
N ALA A 34 -10.02 13.93 -15.69
CA ALA A 34 -9.43 13.96 -17.03
C ALA A 34 -10.30 14.74 -18.03
N VAL A 35 -11.63 14.54 -17.99
CA VAL A 35 -12.58 15.28 -18.86
C VAL A 35 -12.53 16.77 -18.57
N VAL A 36 -12.51 17.18 -17.30
CA VAL A 36 -12.42 18.59 -16.91
C VAL A 36 -11.11 19.20 -17.40
N LEU A 37 -9.97 18.53 -17.19
CA LEU A 37 -8.68 19.02 -17.68
C LEU A 37 -8.64 19.13 -19.20
N PHE A 38 -9.18 18.13 -19.89
CA PHE A 38 -9.25 18.16 -21.36
C PHE A 38 -10.04 19.35 -21.87
N SER A 39 -11.20 19.65 -21.27
CA SER A 39 -12.04 20.79 -21.65
C SER A 39 -11.39 22.14 -21.34
N LEU A 40 -10.58 22.23 -20.27
CA LEU A 40 -9.94 23.49 -19.86
C LEU A 40 -8.69 23.86 -20.69
N PHE A 41 -7.87 22.85 -21.02
CA PHE A 41 -6.59 23.10 -21.68
C PHE A 41 -6.66 23.16 -23.20
N ASN A 42 -7.77 22.73 -23.82
CA ASN A 42 -7.93 22.67 -25.26
C ASN A 42 -6.76 21.99 -26.01
N VAL A 43 -6.08 21.08 -25.30
CA VAL A 43 -4.96 20.29 -25.84
C VAL A 43 -5.54 19.12 -26.61
N GLY A 44 -4.97 18.82 -27.78
CA GLY A 44 -5.39 17.63 -28.54
C GLY A 44 -5.31 16.36 -27.68
N LEU A 45 -6.29 15.47 -27.85
CA LEU A 45 -6.38 14.22 -27.06
C LEU A 45 -5.11 13.36 -27.19
N ALA A 46 -4.54 13.29 -28.39
CA ALA A 46 -3.36 12.44 -28.67
C ALA A 46 -2.11 12.81 -27.86
N PRO A 47 -1.62 14.08 -27.85
CA PRO A 47 -0.45 14.44 -27.04
C PRO A 47 -0.70 14.27 -25.53
N MET A 48 -1.91 14.56 -25.06
CA MET A 48 -2.24 14.36 -23.65
C MET A 48 -2.17 12.87 -23.26
N LEU A 49 -2.76 11.99 -24.07
CA LEU A 49 -2.69 10.54 -23.83
C LEU A 49 -1.26 10.02 -23.86
N LEU A 50 -0.41 10.48 -24.78
CA LEU A 50 1.00 10.09 -24.84
C LEU A 50 1.76 10.46 -23.58
N ILE A 51 1.55 11.66 -23.03
CA ILE A 51 2.19 12.09 -21.78
C ILE A 51 1.69 11.24 -20.61
N VAL A 52 0.38 11.07 -20.47
CA VAL A 52 -0.22 10.30 -19.34
C VAL A 52 0.23 8.84 -19.39
N ILE A 53 0.20 8.21 -20.58
CA ILE A 53 0.67 6.83 -20.74
C ILE A 53 2.17 6.74 -20.47
N GLY A 54 2.98 7.65 -20.98
CA GLY A 54 4.42 7.71 -20.74
C GLY A 54 4.76 7.79 -19.26
N LEU A 55 4.10 8.67 -18.52
CA LEU A 55 4.25 8.81 -17.07
C LEU A 55 3.78 7.56 -16.31
N ALA A 56 2.66 6.96 -16.70
CA ALA A 56 2.14 5.75 -16.07
C ALA A 56 3.08 4.56 -16.28
N VAL A 57 3.61 4.40 -17.49
CA VAL A 57 4.61 3.39 -17.84
C VAL A 57 5.89 3.60 -17.03
N PHE A 58 6.40 4.83 -16.99
CA PHE A 58 7.57 5.18 -16.20
C PHE A 58 7.37 4.84 -14.71
N GLN A 59 6.25 5.26 -14.12
CA GLN A 59 5.93 4.96 -12.71
C GLN A 59 5.84 3.45 -12.47
N TYR A 60 5.18 2.70 -13.36
CA TYR A 60 5.06 1.25 -13.22
C TYR A 60 6.42 0.53 -13.23
N TYR A 61 7.31 0.88 -14.16
CA TYR A 61 8.61 0.23 -14.28
C TYR A 61 9.65 0.71 -13.26
N SER A 62 9.45 1.87 -12.64
CA SER A 62 10.37 2.44 -11.66
C SER A 62 10.01 2.08 -10.22
N SER A 63 8.77 1.67 -9.95
CA SER A 63 8.21 1.53 -8.59
C SER A 63 9.00 0.56 -7.70
N ASP A 64 9.42 -0.60 -8.22
CA ASP A 64 10.14 -1.63 -7.46
C ASP A 64 11.58 -1.22 -7.13
N LYS A 65 12.26 -0.60 -8.09
CA LYS A 65 13.64 -0.12 -7.90
C LYS A 65 13.71 1.04 -6.92
N VAL A 66 12.78 1.97 -7.05
CA VAL A 66 12.69 3.15 -6.18
C VAL A 66 12.37 2.72 -4.75
N ALA A 67 11.43 1.79 -4.54
CA ALA A 67 11.08 1.30 -3.21
C ALA A 67 12.25 0.63 -2.50
N LEU A 68 12.98 -0.27 -3.17
CA LEU A 68 14.16 -0.93 -2.61
C LEU A 68 15.31 0.06 -2.36
N ALA A 69 15.58 0.97 -3.30
CA ALA A 69 16.63 1.97 -3.12
C ALA A 69 16.32 2.94 -1.98
N ALA A 70 15.06 3.40 -1.89
CA ALA A 70 14.62 4.32 -0.83
C ALA A 70 14.64 3.69 0.56
N SER A 71 14.41 2.36 0.65
CA SER A 71 14.44 1.63 1.92
C SER A 71 15.85 1.34 2.43
N GLY A 72 16.87 1.42 1.58
CA GLY A 72 18.22 0.96 1.94
C GLY A 72 18.33 -0.56 2.13
N ALA A 73 17.31 -1.31 1.71
CA ALA A 73 17.29 -2.76 1.82
C ALA A 73 18.31 -3.41 0.87
N LYS A 74 19.04 -4.40 1.37
CA LYS A 74 20.03 -5.15 0.59
C LYS A 74 19.44 -6.51 0.22
N ILE A 75 19.50 -6.86 -1.06
CA ILE A 75 19.17 -8.22 -1.51
C ILE A 75 20.24 -9.16 -0.98
N VAL A 76 19.80 -10.26 -0.36
CA VAL A 76 20.66 -11.27 0.23
C VAL A 76 20.55 -12.59 -0.52
N SER A 77 21.65 -13.31 -0.59
CA SER A 77 21.70 -14.65 -1.17
C SER A 77 21.22 -15.71 -0.16
N ARG A 78 21.05 -16.96 -0.64
CA ARG A 78 20.66 -18.07 0.23
C ARG A 78 21.75 -18.40 1.26
N GLU A 79 22.99 -18.21 0.90
CA GLU A 79 24.14 -18.45 1.76
C GLU A 79 24.23 -17.42 2.91
N GLU A 80 23.78 -16.17 2.66
CA GLU A 80 23.77 -15.09 3.64
C GLU A 80 22.59 -15.19 4.62
N ALA A 81 21.44 -15.74 4.20
CA ALA A 81 20.24 -15.83 5.03
C ALA A 81 19.45 -17.14 4.77
N PRO A 82 20.03 -18.32 5.05
CA PRO A 82 19.45 -19.61 4.67
C PRO A 82 18.06 -19.84 5.29
N GLU A 83 17.87 -19.56 6.57
CA GLU A 83 16.60 -19.77 7.28
C GLU A 83 15.47 -18.91 6.69
N LEU A 84 15.75 -17.64 6.39
CA LEU A 84 14.78 -16.73 5.80
C LEU A 84 14.38 -17.19 4.39
N HIS A 85 15.36 -17.63 3.60
CA HIS A 85 15.12 -18.17 2.26
C HIS A 85 14.27 -19.44 2.31
N ASP A 86 14.53 -20.36 3.22
CA ASP A 86 13.80 -21.62 3.39
C ASP A 86 12.34 -21.36 3.83
N MET A 87 12.14 -20.43 4.73
CA MET A 87 10.79 -20.04 5.19
C MET A 87 9.97 -19.43 4.06
N ILE A 88 10.54 -18.47 3.31
CA ILE A 88 9.86 -17.84 2.16
C ILE A 88 9.57 -18.88 1.07
N GLU A 89 10.48 -19.77 0.77
CA GLU A 89 10.30 -20.80 -0.26
C GLU A 89 9.18 -21.76 0.08
N ARG A 90 9.11 -22.21 1.34
CA ARG A 90 8.02 -23.04 1.86
C ARG A 90 6.67 -22.33 1.75
N LEU A 91 6.59 -21.06 2.18
CA LEU A 91 5.36 -20.27 2.10
C LEU A 91 4.93 -20.01 0.65
N CYS A 92 5.88 -19.75 -0.26
CA CYS A 92 5.61 -19.61 -1.69
C CYS A 92 5.03 -20.89 -2.30
N ALA A 93 5.57 -22.06 -1.92
CA ALA A 93 5.02 -23.35 -2.35
C ALA A 93 3.59 -23.57 -1.88
N LEU A 94 3.26 -23.17 -0.63
CA LEU A 94 1.89 -23.23 -0.09
C LEU A 94 0.93 -22.26 -0.79
N ALA A 95 1.44 -21.08 -1.19
CA ALA A 95 0.65 -20.03 -1.82
C ALA A 95 0.57 -20.12 -3.36
N ASP A 96 1.29 -21.07 -3.99
CA ASP A 96 1.42 -21.21 -5.44
C ASP A 96 2.00 -19.93 -6.10
N LEU A 97 3.05 -19.39 -5.49
CA LEU A 97 3.72 -18.16 -5.89
C LEU A 97 5.16 -18.41 -6.34
N PRO A 98 5.66 -17.68 -7.34
CA PRO A 98 7.09 -17.66 -7.61
C PRO A 98 7.82 -17.04 -6.43
N LYS A 99 8.98 -17.59 -6.08
CA LYS A 99 9.83 -17.07 -5.00
C LYS A 99 10.26 -15.62 -5.32
N PRO A 100 9.95 -14.64 -4.44
CA PRO A 100 10.42 -13.27 -4.59
C PRO A 100 11.91 -13.17 -4.28
N ARG A 101 12.54 -12.06 -4.66
CA ARG A 101 13.86 -11.69 -4.15
C ARG A 101 13.75 -11.46 -2.65
N VAL A 102 14.74 -11.91 -1.91
CA VAL A 102 14.80 -11.75 -0.46
C VAL A 102 15.74 -10.59 -0.14
N ALA A 103 15.30 -9.68 0.72
CA ALA A 103 16.09 -8.54 1.12
C ALA A 103 16.08 -8.38 2.65
N ILE A 104 17.15 -7.83 3.19
CA ILE A 104 17.27 -7.46 4.61
C ILE A 104 17.56 -5.97 4.70
N MET A 105 16.90 -5.32 5.65
CA MET A 105 17.14 -3.93 6.02
C MET A 105 17.69 -3.91 7.45
N ASP A 106 18.88 -3.34 7.62
CA ASP A 106 19.50 -3.21 8.93
C ASP A 106 18.93 -2.01 9.69
N THR A 107 17.95 -2.28 10.54
CA THR A 107 17.30 -1.29 11.42
C THR A 107 16.70 -1.98 12.63
N PRO A 108 16.76 -1.35 13.82
CA PRO A 108 16.12 -1.88 15.01
C PRO A 108 14.58 -1.82 14.97
N VAL A 109 13.98 -1.12 14.03
CA VAL A 109 12.52 -1.00 13.90
C VAL A 109 11.94 -2.31 13.34
N PRO A 110 11.06 -3.02 14.08
CA PRO A 110 10.50 -4.29 13.63
C PRO A 110 9.51 -4.05 12.49
N ASN A 111 9.89 -4.46 11.27
CA ASN A 111 9.06 -4.34 10.10
C ASN A 111 9.37 -5.41 9.05
N ALA A 112 8.40 -5.70 8.19
CA ALA A 112 8.59 -6.39 6.92
C ALA A 112 7.72 -5.71 5.86
N PHE A 113 8.10 -5.82 4.60
CA PHE A 113 7.28 -5.30 3.51
C PHE A 113 7.55 -6.06 2.21
N ALA A 114 6.53 -6.10 1.37
CA ALA A 114 6.64 -6.60 0.00
C ALA A 114 6.60 -5.44 -0.98
N THR A 115 7.40 -5.52 -2.02
CA THR A 115 7.38 -4.60 -3.16
C THR A 115 7.54 -5.34 -4.48
N GLY A 116 7.25 -4.68 -5.59
CA GLY A 116 7.42 -5.26 -6.92
C GLY A 116 6.20 -5.11 -7.81
N ARG A 117 6.43 -4.80 -9.08
CA ARG A 117 5.37 -4.56 -10.06
C ARG A 117 4.54 -5.80 -10.44
N SER A 118 5.04 -7.00 -10.16
CA SER A 118 4.34 -8.26 -10.41
C SER A 118 4.91 -9.38 -9.53
N PRO A 119 4.21 -10.52 -9.36
CA PRO A 119 4.74 -11.65 -8.58
C PRO A 119 6.12 -12.14 -9.04
N LYS A 120 6.40 -12.12 -10.35
CA LYS A 120 7.71 -12.51 -10.91
C LYS A 120 8.82 -11.49 -10.64
N HIS A 121 8.49 -10.23 -10.32
CA HIS A 121 9.43 -9.14 -10.06
C HIS A 121 9.27 -8.59 -8.64
N ALA A 122 8.77 -9.44 -7.74
CA ALA A 122 8.59 -9.08 -6.35
C ALA A 122 9.88 -9.22 -5.54
N ALA A 123 9.92 -8.48 -4.44
CA ALA A 123 10.88 -8.62 -3.36
C ALA A 123 10.17 -8.57 -2.02
N VAL A 124 10.61 -9.36 -1.07
CA VAL A 124 10.19 -9.31 0.33
C VAL A 124 11.39 -8.87 1.16
N CYS A 125 11.19 -7.84 1.94
CA CYS A 125 12.19 -7.29 2.84
C CYS A 125 11.80 -7.54 4.29
N VAL A 126 12.77 -7.95 5.10
CA VAL A 126 12.63 -8.12 6.54
C VAL A 126 13.67 -7.26 7.24
N THR A 127 13.29 -6.56 8.31
CA THR A 127 14.25 -5.81 9.12
C THR A 127 14.94 -6.71 10.14
N THR A 128 16.20 -6.38 10.47
CA THR A 128 16.93 -7.05 11.56
C THR A 128 16.17 -6.93 12.90
N GLY A 129 15.48 -5.80 13.08
CA GLY A 129 14.63 -5.58 14.26
C GLY A 129 13.46 -6.54 14.36
N LEU A 130 12.80 -6.91 13.25
CA LEU A 130 11.73 -7.90 13.24
C LEU A 130 12.29 -9.31 13.45
N TRP A 131 13.31 -9.67 12.69
CA TRP A 131 13.91 -11.00 12.75
C TRP A 131 14.40 -11.39 14.14
N ASN A 132 15.01 -10.45 14.84
CA ASN A 132 15.58 -10.69 16.16
C ASN A 132 14.57 -10.68 17.31
N ARG A 133 13.36 -10.17 17.09
CA ARG A 133 12.35 -9.98 18.17
C ARG A 133 11.17 -10.93 18.08
N LEU A 134 10.87 -11.44 16.90
CA LEU A 134 9.75 -12.34 16.70
C LEU A 134 10.21 -13.81 16.75
N GLU A 135 9.33 -14.67 17.23
CA GLU A 135 9.54 -16.10 17.13
C GLU A 135 9.38 -16.59 15.69
N PRO A 136 10.00 -17.70 15.28
CA PRO A 136 9.91 -18.19 13.90
C PRO A 136 8.48 -18.33 13.37
N LYS A 137 7.52 -18.75 14.19
CA LYS A 137 6.10 -18.85 13.83
C LYS A 137 5.46 -17.49 13.58
N GLU A 138 5.85 -16.48 14.36
CA GLU A 138 5.38 -15.12 14.21
C GLU A 138 5.94 -14.48 12.94
N VAL A 139 7.23 -14.69 12.64
CA VAL A 139 7.86 -14.30 11.38
C VAL A 139 7.16 -14.97 10.21
N GLU A 140 6.81 -16.25 10.33
CA GLU A 140 6.06 -16.99 9.30
C GLU A 140 4.69 -16.34 9.03
N GLY A 141 3.97 -15.93 10.06
CA GLY A 141 2.70 -15.19 9.95
C GLY A 141 2.84 -13.87 9.22
N VAL A 142 3.88 -13.10 9.55
CA VAL A 142 4.20 -11.82 8.89
C VAL A 142 4.58 -12.03 7.43
N LEU A 143 5.49 -12.98 7.14
CA LEU A 143 5.91 -13.26 5.77
C LEU A 143 4.76 -13.77 4.89
N ALA A 144 3.86 -14.58 5.44
CA ALA A 144 2.66 -15.02 4.74
C ALA A 144 1.71 -13.85 4.44
N HIS A 145 1.63 -12.85 5.31
CA HIS A 145 0.90 -11.60 5.07
C HIS A 145 1.52 -10.84 3.89
N GLU A 146 2.85 -10.64 3.89
CA GLU A 146 3.57 -9.97 2.79
C GLU A 146 3.42 -10.71 1.46
N LEU A 147 3.53 -12.04 1.47
CA LEU A 147 3.31 -12.86 0.29
C LEU A 147 1.87 -12.76 -0.24
N SER A 148 0.90 -12.54 0.65
CA SER A 148 -0.49 -12.31 0.25
C SER A 148 -0.67 -11.01 -0.53
N HIS A 149 0.05 -9.93 -0.18
CA HIS A 149 0.10 -8.71 -0.98
C HIS A 149 0.64 -8.95 -2.39
N ILE A 150 1.67 -9.80 -2.52
CA ILE A 150 2.22 -10.19 -3.83
C ILE A 150 1.18 -10.99 -4.63
N ALA A 151 0.52 -11.98 -3.99
CA ALA A 151 -0.52 -12.80 -4.60
C ALA A 151 -1.70 -11.97 -5.14
N ASN A 152 -2.12 -10.97 -4.37
CA ASN A 152 -3.21 -10.06 -4.69
C ASN A 152 -2.81 -8.96 -5.69
N ARG A 153 -1.53 -8.85 -6.05
CA ARG A 153 -0.97 -7.77 -6.89
C ARG A 153 -1.22 -6.38 -6.33
N ASP A 154 -1.15 -6.26 -5.04
CA ASP A 154 -1.51 -5.05 -4.31
C ASP A 154 -0.66 -3.84 -4.67
N VAL A 155 0.63 -4.05 -4.95
CA VAL A 155 1.53 -2.98 -5.41
C VAL A 155 1.04 -2.37 -6.73
N LEU A 156 0.60 -3.21 -7.69
CA LEU A 156 0.04 -2.71 -8.96
C LEU A 156 -1.22 -1.86 -8.72
N ILE A 157 -2.15 -2.35 -7.89
CA ILE A 157 -3.40 -1.63 -7.59
C ILE A 157 -3.09 -0.28 -6.98
N MET A 158 -2.17 -0.22 -6.00
CA MET A 158 -1.78 1.02 -5.36
C MET A 158 -1.00 1.96 -6.28
N THR A 159 -0.14 1.42 -7.13
CA THR A 159 0.58 2.22 -8.14
C THR A 159 -0.38 2.93 -9.08
N VAL A 160 -1.37 2.21 -9.62
CA VAL A 160 -2.39 2.78 -10.49
C VAL A 160 -3.27 3.78 -9.74
N ALA A 161 -3.71 3.44 -8.52
CA ALA A 161 -4.53 4.33 -7.71
C ALA A 161 -3.81 5.64 -7.36
N SER A 162 -2.51 5.56 -7.01
CA SER A 162 -1.71 6.73 -6.62
C SER A 162 -1.30 7.60 -7.80
N PHE A 163 -1.29 7.08 -9.03
CA PHE A 163 -0.85 7.82 -10.21
C PHE A 163 -1.61 9.12 -10.41
N PHE A 164 -2.93 9.05 -10.45
CA PHE A 164 -3.77 10.23 -10.66
C PHE A 164 -3.79 11.18 -9.46
N ALA A 165 -3.66 10.65 -8.23
CA ALA A 165 -3.51 11.48 -7.05
C ALA A 165 -2.20 12.28 -7.11
N MET A 166 -1.11 11.66 -7.55
CA MET A 166 0.17 12.33 -7.79
C MET A 166 0.06 13.40 -8.87
N LEU A 167 -0.63 13.11 -9.97
CA LEU A 167 -0.89 14.08 -11.04
C LEU A 167 -1.70 15.27 -10.52
N ALA A 168 -2.76 15.02 -9.75
CA ALA A 168 -3.56 16.08 -9.13
C ALA A 168 -2.73 16.92 -8.14
N ALA A 169 -1.88 16.30 -7.32
CA ALA A 169 -0.97 17.00 -6.42
C ALA A 169 0.05 17.87 -7.19
N MET A 170 0.59 17.37 -8.29
CA MET A 170 1.50 18.12 -9.14
C MET A 170 0.81 19.34 -9.77
N LEU A 171 -0.40 19.18 -10.29
CA LEU A 171 -1.18 20.28 -10.86
C LEU A 171 -1.59 21.30 -9.79
N THR A 172 -1.91 20.87 -8.58
CA THR A 172 -2.16 21.75 -7.44
C THR A 172 -0.94 22.64 -7.16
N ARG A 173 0.26 22.05 -7.07
CA ARG A 173 1.51 22.80 -6.87
C ARG A 173 1.77 23.77 -8.02
N PHE A 174 1.61 23.30 -9.24
CA PHE A 174 1.79 24.15 -10.43
C PHE A 174 0.81 25.34 -10.45
N GLY A 175 -0.47 25.08 -10.13
CA GLY A 175 -1.49 26.14 -10.03
C GLY A 175 -1.17 27.18 -8.94
N LEU A 176 -0.64 26.74 -7.77
CA LEU A 176 -0.19 27.64 -6.73
C LEU A 176 0.98 28.52 -7.20
N TYR A 177 1.98 27.93 -7.86
CA TYR A 177 3.11 28.70 -8.42
C TYR A 177 2.66 29.67 -9.50
N ALA A 178 1.80 29.25 -10.43
CA ALA A 178 1.25 30.11 -11.47
C ALA A 178 0.45 31.29 -10.90
N GLY A 179 -0.31 31.05 -9.81
CA GLY A 179 -1.02 32.11 -9.09
C GLY A 179 -0.08 33.10 -8.37
N MET A 180 1.06 32.62 -7.83
CA MET A 180 2.04 33.47 -7.12
C MET A 180 2.91 34.31 -8.07
N TRP A 181 3.29 33.78 -9.23
CA TRP A 181 4.25 34.40 -10.14
C TRP A 181 3.60 34.94 -11.43
N GLY A 182 2.38 34.51 -11.77
CA GLY A 182 1.70 34.76 -13.03
C GLY A 182 0.48 35.68 -12.93
N GLY A 183 0.51 36.71 -12.07
CA GLY A 183 -0.61 37.65 -11.89
C GLY A 183 -1.08 38.44 -13.13
N GLY A 184 -0.69 38.05 -14.33
CA GLY A 184 -0.97 38.72 -15.61
C GLY A 184 -1.65 37.85 -16.68
N GLY A 185 -2.19 36.66 -16.36
CA GLY A 185 -2.92 35.85 -17.34
C GLY A 185 -4.21 36.54 -17.76
N ARG A 186 -4.46 36.61 -19.08
CA ARG A 186 -5.65 37.20 -19.72
C ARG A 186 -6.90 37.09 -18.85
N ARG A 187 -7.31 38.20 -18.26
CA ARG A 187 -8.66 38.38 -17.74
C ARG A 187 -9.60 38.41 -18.92
N ASP A 188 -10.17 37.28 -19.23
CA ASP A 188 -11.45 37.25 -19.92
C ASP A 188 -12.46 37.86 -18.94
N ASN A 189 -13.10 38.95 -19.30
CA ASN A 189 -13.81 39.85 -18.39
C ASN A 189 -15.04 39.23 -17.71
N ASN A 190 -15.32 37.91 -17.83
CA ASN A 190 -16.57 37.29 -17.38
C ASN A 190 -16.43 36.00 -16.57
N GLY A 191 -15.25 35.61 -16.10
CA GLY A 191 -15.11 34.37 -15.33
C GLY A 191 -13.83 34.29 -14.48
N PRO A 192 -13.74 33.30 -13.55
CA PRO A 192 -12.52 33.05 -12.81
C PRO A 192 -11.39 32.61 -13.75
N PRO A 193 -10.13 32.99 -13.48
CA PRO A 193 -9.00 32.61 -14.32
C PRO A 193 -8.83 31.09 -14.35
N VAL A 194 -8.47 30.53 -15.50
CA VAL A 194 -8.37 29.07 -15.74
C VAL A 194 -7.47 28.39 -14.70
N TRP A 195 -6.35 29.02 -14.29
CA TRP A 195 -5.49 28.46 -13.27
C TRP A 195 -6.18 28.23 -11.93
N LEU A 196 -7.15 29.10 -11.54
CA LEU A 196 -7.91 28.97 -10.31
C LEU A 196 -8.87 27.76 -10.38
N ILE A 197 -9.49 27.56 -11.55
CA ILE A 197 -10.36 26.39 -11.78
C ILE A 197 -9.55 25.11 -11.72
N VAL A 198 -8.38 25.06 -12.39
CA VAL A 198 -7.45 23.91 -12.34
C VAL A 198 -7.00 23.64 -10.93
N LEU A 199 -6.63 24.68 -10.19
CA LEU A 199 -6.25 24.55 -8.76
C LEU A 199 -7.39 23.95 -7.94
N ALA A 200 -8.60 24.50 -8.02
CA ALA A 200 -9.74 24.03 -7.25
C ALA A 200 -10.09 22.56 -7.57
N VAL A 201 -10.18 22.21 -8.85
CA VAL A 201 -10.47 20.84 -9.29
C VAL A 201 -9.37 19.88 -8.85
N SER A 202 -8.11 20.29 -8.96
CA SER A 202 -6.97 19.44 -8.55
C SER A 202 -6.94 19.20 -7.04
N VAL A 203 -7.22 20.24 -6.22
CA VAL A 203 -7.30 20.11 -4.75
C VAL A 203 -8.41 19.15 -4.35
N VAL A 204 -9.61 19.32 -4.92
CA VAL A 204 -10.76 18.45 -4.63
C VAL A 204 -10.47 17.01 -5.06
N THR A 205 -9.93 16.81 -6.26
CA THR A 205 -9.56 15.47 -6.77
C THR A 205 -8.52 14.83 -5.86
N TYR A 206 -7.49 15.58 -5.46
CA TYR A 206 -6.45 15.08 -4.55
C TYR A 206 -7.04 14.65 -3.20
N ALA A 207 -7.88 15.49 -2.58
CA ALA A 207 -8.47 15.20 -1.28
C ALA A 207 -9.37 13.94 -1.31
N ILE A 208 -10.22 13.82 -2.33
CA ILE A 208 -11.08 12.65 -2.49
C ILE A 208 -10.25 11.40 -2.79
N SER A 209 -9.25 11.50 -3.69
CA SER A 209 -8.34 10.40 -4.02
C SER A 209 -7.62 9.90 -2.77
N TYR A 210 -7.14 10.81 -1.93
CA TYR A 210 -6.45 10.49 -0.68
C TYR A 210 -7.30 9.60 0.24
N ILE A 211 -8.57 9.95 0.45
CA ILE A 211 -9.50 9.18 1.29
C ILE A 211 -9.80 7.81 0.65
N LEU A 212 -10.07 7.77 -0.66
CA LEU A 212 -10.40 6.52 -1.36
C LEU A 212 -9.22 5.55 -1.39
N ILE A 213 -8.00 6.04 -1.66
CA ILE A 213 -6.77 5.23 -1.67
C ILE A 213 -6.54 4.60 -0.30
N ARG A 214 -6.68 5.37 0.79
CA ARG A 214 -6.52 4.84 2.15
C ARG A 214 -7.61 3.82 2.49
N THR A 215 -8.81 4.02 2.00
CA THR A 215 -9.89 3.04 2.16
C THR A 215 -9.59 1.74 1.41
N ILE A 216 -9.09 1.80 0.19
CA ILE A 216 -8.63 0.63 -0.57
C ILE A 216 -7.47 -0.05 0.18
N SER A 217 -6.49 0.72 0.68
CA SER A 217 -5.36 0.20 1.44
C SER A 217 -5.83 -0.63 2.64
N ARG A 218 -6.75 -0.10 3.46
CA ARG A 218 -7.30 -0.83 4.61
C ARG A 218 -8.01 -2.14 4.22
N TYR A 219 -8.77 -2.15 3.13
CA TYR A 219 -9.42 -3.39 2.67
C TYR A 219 -8.41 -4.44 2.22
N ARG A 220 -7.30 -4.01 1.63
CA ARG A 220 -6.22 -4.89 1.20
C ARG A 220 -5.50 -5.52 2.39
N GLU A 221 -5.33 -4.79 3.50
CA GLU A 221 -4.80 -5.34 4.73
C GLU A 221 -5.66 -6.51 5.25
N TYR A 222 -6.99 -6.36 5.28
CA TYR A 222 -7.87 -7.47 5.67
C TYR A 222 -7.78 -8.66 4.70
N CYS A 223 -7.59 -8.41 3.40
CA CYS A 223 -7.34 -9.48 2.44
C CYS A 223 -6.00 -10.18 2.71
N ALA A 224 -4.94 -9.45 3.05
CA ALA A 224 -3.63 -9.99 3.35
C ALA A 224 -3.62 -10.75 4.69
N ASP A 225 -4.31 -10.24 5.71
CA ASP A 225 -4.52 -10.93 6.99
C ASP A 225 -5.21 -12.29 6.78
N ARG A 226 -6.28 -12.31 5.98
CA ARG A 226 -6.96 -13.56 5.60
C ARG A 226 -6.04 -14.47 4.80
N GLY A 227 -5.24 -13.93 3.89
CA GLY A 227 -4.27 -14.68 3.09
C GLY A 227 -3.20 -15.32 3.98
N SER A 228 -2.65 -14.60 4.95
CA SER A 228 -1.72 -15.14 5.95
C SER A 228 -2.34 -16.32 6.71
N ALA A 229 -3.56 -16.15 7.21
CA ALA A 229 -4.28 -17.21 7.91
C ALA A 229 -4.48 -18.48 7.04
N LEU A 230 -4.76 -18.30 5.74
CA LEU A 230 -4.96 -19.42 4.81
C LEU A 230 -3.66 -20.11 4.40
N ILE A 231 -2.57 -19.35 4.22
CA ILE A 231 -1.24 -19.89 3.87
C ILE A 231 -0.67 -20.69 5.02
N THR A 232 -0.67 -20.11 6.23
CA THR A 232 -0.09 -20.75 7.43
C THR A 232 -1.01 -21.79 8.05
N GLY A 233 -2.32 -21.69 7.84
CA GLY A 233 -3.31 -22.46 8.58
C GLY A 233 -3.39 -22.07 10.06
N ALA A 234 -2.75 -20.97 10.49
CA ALA A 234 -2.56 -20.55 11.88
C ALA A 234 -2.70 -19.02 12.02
N PRO A 235 -3.93 -18.47 12.07
CA PRO A 235 -4.16 -17.03 12.24
C PRO A 235 -3.49 -16.44 13.48
N GLU A 236 -3.33 -17.25 14.53
CA GLU A 236 -2.70 -16.91 15.79
C GLU A 236 -1.23 -16.45 15.63
N TYR A 237 -0.53 -16.92 14.59
CA TYR A 237 0.86 -16.51 14.33
C TYR A 237 0.95 -15.02 14.00
N LEU A 238 0.08 -14.56 13.08
CA LEU A 238 0.03 -13.14 12.73
C LEU A 238 -0.55 -12.30 13.87
N MET A 239 -1.55 -12.80 14.61
CA MET A 239 -2.13 -12.09 15.76
C MET A 239 -1.06 -11.79 16.81
N SER A 240 -0.27 -12.79 17.20
CA SER A 240 0.83 -12.65 18.16
C SER A 240 1.90 -11.68 17.65
N ALA A 241 2.31 -11.82 16.38
CA ALA A 241 3.28 -10.94 15.75
C ALA A 241 2.83 -9.47 15.79
N LEU A 242 1.60 -9.17 15.38
CA LEU A 242 1.06 -7.82 15.37
C LEU A 242 1.01 -7.19 16.78
N GLN A 243 0.63 -7.96 17.79
CA GLN A 243 0.61 -7.50 19.19
C GLN A 243 2.02 -7.18 19.69
N LYS A 244 2.99 -8.07 19.42
CA LYS A 244 4.40 -7.85 19.80
C LYS A 244 5.00 -6.64 19.09
N ILE A 245 4.82 -6.52 17.75
CA ILE A 245 5.31 -5.37 16.99
C ILE A 245 4.72 -4.08 17.55
N SER A 246 3.39 -4.02 17.77
CA SER A 246 2.73 -2.83 18.28
C SER A 246 3.24 -2.41 19.67
N SER A 247 3.45 -3.36 20.58
CA SER A 247 3.97 -3.06 21.91
C SER A 247 5.41 -2.54 21.84
N GLN A 248 6.23 -3.11 20.98
CA GLN A 248 7.63 -2.73 20.82
C GLN A 248 7.83 -1.40 20.10
N MET A 249 6.96 -1.06 19.14
CA MET A 249 6.98 0.25 18.47
C MET A 249 6.85 1.42 19.47
N THR A 250 6.19 1.20 20.60
CA THR A 250 6.09 2.23 21.67
C THR A 250 7.38 2.44 22.45
N LEU A 251 8.32 1.51 22.37
CA LEU A 251 9.60 1.53 23.08
C LEU A 251 10.75 2.06 22.21
N ILE A 252 10.54 2.21 20.90
CA ILE A 252 11.56 2.69 19.97
C ILE A 252 11.70 4.20 20.11
N PRO A 253 12.94 4.73 20.22
CA PRO A 253 13.20 6.16 20.28
C PRO A 253 12.66 6.89 19.05
N ASN A 254 12.10 8.08 19.24
CA ASN A 254 11.56 8.90 18.15
C ASN A 254 12.62 9.27 17.10
N GLN A 255 13.90 9.23 17.44
CA GLN A 255 14.99 9.50 16.50
C GLN A 255 15.09 8.38 15.45
N ASP A 256 14.97 7.11 15.88
CA ASP A 256 15.03 5.95 14.98
C ASP A 256 13.77 5.87 14.11
N LEU A 257 12.61 6.21 14.67
CA LEU A 257 11.35 6.30 13.93
C LEU A 257 11.40 7.37 12.84
N ARG A 258 12.04 8.52 13.09
CA ARG A 258 12.21 9.58 12.08
C ARG A 258 13.09 9.19 10.92
N GLN A 259 14.12 8.35 11.14
CA GLN A 259 14.98 7.87 10.06
C GLN A 259 14.22 7.02 9.03
N VAL A 260 13.14 6.38 9.46
CA VAL A 260 12.29 5.53 8.63
C VAL A 260 10.92 6.15 8.32
N GLU A 261 10.70 7.42 8.67
CA GLU A 261 9.42 8.12 8.48
C GLU A 261 8.97 8.16 7.01
N GLY A 262 9.91 8.30 6.08
CA GLY A 262 9.62 8.24 4.65
C GLY A 262 9.08 6.88 4.16
N MET A 263 9.15 5.86 5.02
CA MET A 263 8.71 4.49 4.74
C MET A 263 7.43 4.10 5.50
N ASN A 264 6.76 5.04 6.18
CA ASN A 264 5.58 4.74 6.99
C ASN A 264 4.47 3.98 6.22
N ALA A 265 4.37 4.19 4.92
CA ALA A 265 3.44 3.46 4.05
C ALA A 265 3.77 1.96 3.89
N PHE A 266 4.97 1.53 4.33
CA PHE A 266 5.44 0.15 4.31
C PHE A 266 5.49 -0.49 5.69
N PHE A 267 5.05 0.19 6.76
CA PHE A 267 5.02 -0.38 8.09
C PHE A 267 3.81 -1.30 8.27
N ILE A 268 4.03 -2.50 8.79
CA ILE A 268 2.97 -3.46 9.10
C ILE A 268 2.05 -3.00 10.24
N VAL A 269 2.60 -2.19 11.16
CA VAL A 269 1.86 -1.51 12.24
C VAL A 269 2.28 -0.03 12.27
N PRO A 270 1.38 0.91 11.95
CA PRO A 270 1.70 2.34 11.95
C PRO A 270 1.94 2.87 13.36
N ALA A 271 2.77 3.92 13.47
CA ALA A 271 2.91 4.67 14.72
C ALA A 271 1.54 5.24 15.15
N LYS A 272 1.25 5.21 16.45
CA LYS A 272 -0.09 5.52 17.00
C LYS A 272 -0.57 6.93 16.64
N VAL A 273 -1.69 7.00 15.92
CA VAL A 273 -2.48 8.23 15.76
C VAL A 273 -3.78 8.05 16.56
N LYS A 274 -4.07 8.96 17.48
CA LYS A 274 -5.27 8.91 18.34
C LYS A 274 -6.42 9.71 17.73
N GLY A 275 -7.63 9.11 17.69
CA GLY A 275 -8.90 9.77 17.36
C GLY A 275 -9.67 9.10 16.22
N ALA A 276 -11.01 9.06 16.29
CA ALA A 276 -11.86 8.42 15.28
C ALA A 276 -11.73 9.06 13.88
N ALA A 277 -11.50 10.38 13.79
CA ALA A 277 -11.21 11.04 12.52
C ALA A 277 -9.85 10.66 11.94
N ALA A 278 -8.87 10.31 12.80
CA ALA A 278 -7.54 9.91 12.38
C ALA A 278 -7.55 8.58 11.60
N GLU A 279 -8.50 7.69 11.86
CA GLU A 279 -8.65 6.41 11.14
C GLU A 279 -8.85 6.60 9.63
N LEU A 280 -9.53 7.67 9.20
CA LEU A 280 -9.72 7.98 7.77
C LEU A 280 -8.40 8.30 7.07
N PHE A 281 -7.39 8.72 7.84
CA PHE A 281 -6.08 9.13 7.35
C PHE A 281 -5.00 8.06 7.51
N MET A 282 -5.34 6.87 8.05
CA MET A 282 -4.41 5.76 8.23
C MET A 282 -4.38 4.83 7.01
N ASP A 283 -3.19 4.39 6.64
CA ASP A 283 -2.98 3.41 5.54
C ASP A 283 -3.37 2.00 5.98
N HIS A 284 -3.24 1.69 7.28
CA HIS A 284 -3.58 0.40 7.86
C HIS A 284 -4.78 0.53 8.81
N PRO A 285 -5.61 -0.53 8.94
CA PRO A 285 -6.67 -0.55 9.93
C PRO A 285 -6.08 -0.54 11.36
N PRO A 286 -6.84 -0.05 12.36
CA PRO A 286 -6.46 -0.19 13.76
C PRO A 286 -6.16 -1.63 14.14
N LEU A 287 -5.14 -1.83 14.99
CA LEU A 287 -4.69 -3.15 15.42
C LEU A 287 -5.85 -4.00 15.96
N GLU A 288 -6.69 -3.42 16.79
CA GLU A 288 -7.82 -4.09 17.44
C GLU A 288 -8.80 -4.65 16.40
N LYS A 289 -9.03 -3.92 15.30
CA LYS A 289 -9.90 -4.36 14.20
C LYS A 289 -9.27 -5.51 13.41
N ARG A 290 -7.95 -5.48 13.19
CA ARG A 290 -7.21 -6.56 12.52
C ARG A 290 -7.25 -7.83 13.38
N ILE A 291 -6.96 -7.72 14.69
CA ILE A 291 -7.02 -8.85 15.62
C ILE A 291 -8.43 -9.44 15.68
N ALA A 292 -9.48 -8.61 15.77
CA ALA A 292 -10.86 -9.09 15.77
C ALA A 292 -11.23 -9.83 14.47
N ALA A 293 -10.76 -9.35 13.32
CA ALA A 293 -10.96 -10.00 12.03
C ALA A 293 -10.24 -11.36 11.95
N LEU A 294 -8.97 -11.42 12.39
CA LEU A 294 -8.18 -12.66 12.47
C LEU A 294 -8.81 -13.67 13.44
N ALA A 295 -9.28 -13.20 14.61
CA ALA A 295 -9.98 -14.04 15.58
C ALA A 295 -11.28 -14.64 15.02
N LYS A 296 -12.01 -13.89 14.17
CA LYS A 296 -13.16 -14.42 13.44
C LYS A 296 -12.73 -15.52 12.48
N ILE A 297 -11.67 -15.31 11.71
CA ILE A 297 -11.12 -16.31 10.78
C ILE A 297 -10.66 -17.56 11.54
N ALA A 298 -9.99 -17.40 12.69
CA ALA A 298 -9.57 -18.53 13.54
C ALA A 298 -10.75 -19.39 13.96
N ARG A 299 -11.85 -18.78 14.40
CA ARG A 299 -13.11 -19.51 14.72
C ARG A 299 -13.69 -20.23 13.53
N GLU A 300 -13.74 -19.59 12.35
CA GLU A 300 -14.20 -20.21 11.10
C GLU A 300 -13.33 -21.43 10.71
N MET A 301 -12.04 -21.41 11.09
CA MET A 301 -11.09 -22.51 10.87
C MET A 301 -11.10 -23.57 11.97
N GLY A 302 -11.93 -23.42 13.01
CA GLY A 302 -11.97 -24.34 14.18
C GLY A 302 -10.72 -24.24 15.07
N ARG A 303 -10.03 -23.09 15.04
CA ARG A 303 -8.85 -22.83 15.86
C ARG A 303 -9.21 -22.14 17.17
N PRO A 304 -8.51 -22.46 18.28
CA PRO A 304 -8.70 -21.73 19.54
C PRO A 304 -8.30 -20.27 19.35
N VAL A 305 -9.11 -19.38 19.88
CA VAL A 305 -8.81 -17.94 19.95
C VAL A 305 -8.41 -17.69 21.40
N ALA A 306 -7.13 -17.43 21.64
CA ALA A 306 -6.64 -17.05 22.96
C ALA A 306 -7.05 -15.61 23.31
#